data_4474ef1fa0865647e8b7bc0cab6fd20b
#
_entry.id   4474ef1fa0865647e8b7bc0cab6fd20b
#
_cell.length_a   1.000
_cell.length_b   1.000
_cell.length_c   1.000
_cell.angle_alpha   90.00
_cell.angle_beta   90.00
_cell.angle_gamma   90.00
#
_symmetry.space_group_name_H-M   'P 1'
#
loop_
_entity.id
_entity.type
_entity.pdbx_description
1 polymer ?
#
loop_
_entity_poly.entity_id
_entity_poly.type
_entity_poly.pdbx_seq_one_letter_code
_entity_poly.pdbx_strand_id
1 'polypeptide(L)' 'MPITDADIGSDVGIFYPDLVNIYGCRIESGSRIGPFVEIQRGSRIGPRCKISSHSFICAGVSIGAEVFVGHGVVFTNE' A
#
# COMPACT_ATOMS: atom_id res chain seq x y z
N MET A 1 3.90 9.65 -12.54
CA MET A 1 4.69 9.21 -11.36
C MET A 1 3.99 8.01 -10.75
N PRO A 2 4.69 6.93 -10.48
CA PRO A 2 4.09 5.76 -9.85
C PRO A 2 3.52 6.04 -8.45
N ILE A 3 4.10 7.01 -7.75
CA ILE A 3 3.62 7.41 -6.43
C ILE A 3 3.20 8.87 -6.50
N THR A 4 1.91 9.14 -6.25
CA THR A 4 1.33 10.48 -6.44
C THR A 4 0.41 10.80 -5.26
N ASP A 5 0.56 11.96 -4.66
CA ASP A 5 -0.30 12.45 -3.58
C ASP A 5 -0.46 11.43 -2.44
N ALA A 6 0.60 10.69 -2.14
CA ALA A 6 0.58 9.71 -1.07
C ALA A 6 1.27 10.29 0.16
N ASP A 7 0.67 10.05 1.32
CA ASP A 7 1.23 10.43 2.61
C ASP A 7 2.01 9.22 3.14
N ILE A 8 3.32 9.28 3.01
CA ILE A 8 4.20 8.16 3.34
C ILE A 8 4.88 8.46 4.68
N GLY A 9 4.64 7.62 5.66
CA GLY A 9 5.24 7.76 6.97
C GLY A 9 6.73 7.44 6.98
N SER A 10 7.37 7.59 8.14
CA SER A 10 8.78 7.30 8.28
C SER A 10 9.03 5.79 8.21
N ASP A 11 10.22 5.42 7.74
CA ASP A 11 10.65 4.03 7.65
C ASP A 11 9.74 3.13 6.81
N VAL A 12 8.99 3.70 5.87
CA VAL A 12 8.22 2.91 4.92
C VAL A 12 9.16 2.45 3.81
N GLY A 13 9.15 1.15 3.55
CA GLY A 13 9.99 0.57 2.50
C GLY A 13 9.18 0.33 1.24
N ILE A 14 9.39 1.14 0.22
CA ILE A 14 8.87 0.92 -1.11
C ILE A 14 10.08 0.60 -1.98
N PHE A 15 10.41 -0.69 -2.08
CA PHE A 15 11.71 -1.09 -2.62
C PHE A 15 11.78 -1.03 -4.14
N TYR A 16 10.61 -0.98 -4.80
CA TYR A 16 10.53 -0.92 -6.25
C TYR A 16 9.59 0.20 -6.66
N PRO A 17 9.98 1.46 -6.42
CA PRO A 17 9.04 2.58 -6.62
C PRO A 17 8.56 2.75 -8.06
N ASP A 18 9.31 2.24 -9.04
CA ASP A 18 8.89 2.32 -10.43
C ASP A 18 7.91 1.21 -10.83
N LEU A 19 7.69 0.24 -9.93
CA LEU A 19 6.86 -0.91 -10.22
C LEU A 19 5.59 -0.94 -9.38
N VAL A 20 5.21 0.20 -8.82
CA VAL A 20 3.99 0.32 -8.02
C VAL A 20 3.12 1.44 -8.58
N ASN A 21 1.83 1.39 -8.23
CA ASN A 21 0.89 2.46 -8.55
C ASN A 21 0.18 2.85 -7.26
N ILE A 22 0.70 3.89 -6.60
CA ILE A 22 0.24 4.31 -5.27
C ILE A 22 -0.19 5.76 -5.37
N TYR A 23 -1.45 6.05 -5.05
CA TYR A 23 -1.93 7.41 -5.18
C TYR A 23 -3.03 7.73 -4.17
N GLY A 24 -2.97 8.96 -3.64
CA GLY A 24 -4.02 9.52 -2.80
C GLY A 24 -4.29 8.76 -1.52
N CYS A 25 -3.31 8.02 -1.02
CA CYS A 25 -3.47 7.15 0.14
C CYS A 25 -2.51 7.53 1.25
N ARG A 26 -2.63 6.84 2.39
CA ARG A 26 -1.73 7.00 3.52
C ARG A 26 -1.11 5.66 3.86
N ILE A 27 0.22 5.64 3.98
CA ILE A 27 0.97 4.45 4.40
C ILE A 27 1.74 4.83 5.65
N GLU A 28 1.43 4.17 6.77
CA GLU A 28 2.00 4.55 8.05
C GLU A 28 3.35 3.87 8.28
N SER A 29 4.05 4.35 9.31
CA SER A 29 5.47 4.04 9.51
C SER A 29 5.76 2.56 9.61
N GLY A 30 6.92 2.17 9.10
CA GLY A 30 7.43 0.81 9.20
C GLY A 30 6.82 -0.20 8.25
N SER A 31 5.87 0.22 7.42
CA SER A 31 5.24 -0.69 6.46
C SER A 31 6.14 -0.93 5.25
N ARG A 32 5.97 -2.08 4.61
CA ARG A 32 6.78 -2.49 3.46
C ARG A 32 5.88 -2.87 2.31
N ILE A 33 6.19 -2.31 1.15
CA ILE A 33 5.37 -2.49 -0.05
C ILE A 33 6.21 -3.17 -1.12
N GLY A 34 5.73 -4.31 -1.61
CA GLY A 34 6.41 -5.06 -2.66
C GLY A 34 6.15 -4.50 -4.05
N PRO A 35 6.72 -5.13 -5.09
CA PRO A 35 6.54 -4.70 -6.47
C PRO A 35 5.14 -5.06 -6.99
N PHE A 36 4.71 -4.34 -8.01
CA PHE A 36 3.44 -4.58 -8.71
C PHE A 36 2.24 -4.47 -7.77
N VAL A 37 2.32 -3.57 -6.80
CA VAL A 37 1.22 -3.29 -5.87
C VAL A 37 0.52 -2.02 -6.33
N GLU A 38 -0.80 -2.03 -6.30
CA GLU A 38 -1.60 -0.83 -6.52
C GLU A 38 -2.36 -0.50 -5.23
N ILE A 39 -2.25 0.76 -4.79
CA ILE A 39 -2.97 1.26 -3.62
C ILE A 39 -3.69 2.53 -4.05
N GLN A 40 -5.01 2.47 -4.00
CA GLN A 40 -5.85 3.52 -4.58
C GLN A 40 -6.21 4.60 -3.58
N ARG A 41 -6.80 5.66 -4.12
CA ARG A 41 -7.14 6.88 -3.38
C ARG A 41 -8.04 6.59 -2.18
N GLY A 42 -7.73 7.24 -1.06
CA GLY A 42 -8.53 7.12 0.16
C GLY A 42 -8.23 5.88 0.98
N SER A 43 -7.31 5.04 0.52
CA SER A 43 -6.89 3.87 1.29
C SER A 43 -5.93 4.25 2.40
N ARG A 44 -5.87 3.41 3.41
CA ARG A 44 -4.95 3.59 4.52
C ARG A 44 -4.30 2.27 4.87
N ILE A 45 -2.98 2.27 4.89
CA ILE A 45 -2.20 1.12 5.35
C ILE A 45 -1.65 1.48 6.72
N GLY A 46 -2.02 0.72 7.73
CA GLY A 46 -1.57 0.96 9.10
C GLY A 46 -0.07 0.70 9.26
N PRO A 47 0.45 0.95 10.47
CA PRO A 47 1.90 0.81 10.69
C PRO A 47 2.33 -0.64 10.70
N ARG A 48 3.57 -0.84 10.30
CA ARG A 48 4.25 -2.15 10.33
C ARG A 48 3.50 -3.25 9.59
N CYS A 49 2.84 -2.88 8.49
CA CYS A 49 2.20 -3.84 7.60
C CYS A 49 3.19 -4.32 6.54
N LYS A 50 2.91 -5.46 5.96
CA LYS A 50 3.62 -5.93 4.78
C LYS A 50 2.63 -6.22 3.67
N ILE A 51 2.77 -5.52 2.56
CA ILE A 51 1.94 -5.70 1.37
C ILE A 51 2.79 -6.39 0.33
N SER A 52 2.50 -7.65 0.07
CA SER A 52 3.32 -8.46 -0.83
C SER A 52 2.98 -8.19 -2.30
N SER A 53 3.81 -8.69 -3.19
CA SER A 53 3.73 -8.37 -4.61
C SER A 53 2.38 -8.73 -5.23
N HIS A 54 2.00 -7.97 -6.27
CA HIS A 54 0.80 -8.21 -7.08
C HIS A 54 -0.50 -8.04 -6.28
N SER A 55 -0.47 -7.31 -5.17
CA SER A 55 -1.68 -7.05 -4.38
C SER A 55 -2.37 -5.80 -4.87
N PHE A 56 -3.69 -5.77 -4.72
CA PHE A 56 -4.51 -4.65 -5.13
C PHE A 56 -5.33 -4.16 -3.93
N ILE A 57 -5.08 -2.93 -3.52
CA ILE A 57 -5.80 -2.29 -2.42
C ILE A 57 -6.71 -1.23 -3.05
N CYS A 58 -8.01 -1.52 -3.10
CA CYS A 58 -8.91 -0.61 -3.79
C CYS A 58 -9.25 0.62 -2.93
N ALA A 59 -9.85 1.60 -3.57
CA ALA A 59 -10.16 2.88 -2.94
C ALA A 59 -10.96 2.71 -1.66
N GLY A 60 -10.58 3.44 -0.62
CA GLY A 60 -11.30 3.48 0.64
C GLY A 60 -11.07 2.29 1.57
N VAL A 61 -10.15 1.39 1.24
CA VAL A 61 -9.84 0.26 2.13
C VAL A 61 -8.90 0.71 3.23
N SER A 62 -9.20 0.30 4.46
CA SER A 62 -8.37 0.61 5.62
C SER A 62 -7.81 -0.69 6.18
N ILE A 63 -6.50 -0.78 6.28
CA ILE A 63 -5.79 -1.94 6.82
C ILE A 63 -5.17 -1.54 8.14
N GLY A 64 -5.44 -2.31 9.18
CA GLY A 64 -4.96 -2.02 10.53
C GLY A 64 -3.47 -2.25 10.69
N ALA A 65 -2.99 -2.16 11.92
CA ALA A 65 -1.56 -2.32 12.21
C ALA A 65 -1.12 -3.77 12.09
N GLU A 66 0.12 -3.96 11.66
CA GLU A 66 0.80 -5.26 11.69
C GLU A 66 0.09 -6.36 10.89
N VAL A 67 -0.55 -5.97 9.80
CA VAL A 67 -1.25 -6.91 8.92
C VAL A 67 -0.28 -7.36 7.82
N PHE A 68 -0.28 -8.65 7.55
CA PHE A 68 0.46 -9.21 6.43
C PHE A 68 -0.53 -9.53 5.30
N VAL A 69 -0.34 -8.86 4.17
CA VAL A 69 -1.12 -9.10 2.96
C VAL A 69 -0.28 -9.97 2.03
N GLY A 70 -0.74 -11.16 1.76
CA GLY A 70 -0.01 -12.12 0.93
C GLY A 70 0.04 -11.69 -0.54
N HIS A 71 0.73 -12.49 -1.33
CA HIS A 71 0.88 -12.19 -2.77
C HIS A 71 -0.45 -12.33 -3.50
N GLY A 72 -0.71 -11.40 -4.41
CA GLY A 72 -1.88 -11.48 -5.27
C GLY A 72 -3.21 -11.29 -4.56
N VAL A 73 -3.21 -10.71 -3.37
CA VAL A 73 -4.45 -10.44 -2.64
C VAL A 73 -5.15 -9.23 -3.26
N VAL A 74 -6.44 -9.37 -3.51
CA VAL A 74 -7.25 -8.31 -4.10
C VAL A 74 -8.35 -7.92 -3.12
N PHE A 75 -8.36 -6.64 -2.74
CA PHE A 75 -9.46 -6.07 -1.97
C PHE A 75 -10.42 -5.40 -2.93
N THR A 76 -11.72 -5.56 -2.67
CA THR A 76 -12.74 -4.91 -3.49
C THR A 76 -13.66 -4.09 -2.59
N ASN A 77 -14.34 -3.12 -3.19
CA ASN A 77 -15.33 -2.32 -2.50
C ASN A 77 -16.61 -2.25 -3.36
N GLU A 78 -17.63 -1.72 -2.78
CA GLU A 78 -18.88 -1.51 -3.50
C GLU A 78 -19.37 -0.08 -3.33
#